data_6251381723d26681e463e84d12399378
#
_entry.id   6251381723d26681e463e84d12399378
#
_cell.length_a   1.000
_cell.length_b   1.000
_cell.length_c   1.000
_cell.angle_alpha   90.00
_cell.angle_beta   90.00
_cell.angle_gamma   90.00
#
_symmetry.space_group_name_H-M   'P 1'
#
loop_
_entity.id
_entity.type
_entity.pdbx_description
1 polymer ?
#
loop_
_entity_poly.entity_id
_entity_poly.type
_entity_poly.pdbx_seq_one_letter_code
_entity_poly.pdbx_strand_id
1 'polypeptide(L)'
;MAQHKIIFAGPVGAGKTTAIRSLSDIPIVATDEDATDMTANRKPQTTVAMDYGLIKLDSGERVHLYGTPGQERFDFMWDILTEGGLGLVLMLDNTRGNPFQDMTFYVNAFKDFIEETQLVIGVTRMDESRKPELNEYVKHLASMGMVVPVFEVDARKKRDVSLLVQALLFSIDPGVKDNE
;
A
#
# COMPACT_ATOMS: atom_id res chain seq x y z
N MET A 1 8.27 -14.94 -18.33
CA MET A 1 8.12 -13.53 -17.99
C MET A 1 8.01 -13.40 -16.49
N ALA A 2 8.81 -12.54 -15.89
CA ALA A 2 8.76 -12.31 -14.46
C ALA A 2 7.45 -11.61 -14.08
N GLN A 3 6.82 -12.09 -13.04
CA GLN A 3 5.64 -11.47 -12.45
C GLN A 3 6.04 -10.89 -11.09
N HIS A 4 5.74 -9.63 -10.91
CA HIS A 4 6.03 -8.90 -9.67
C HIS A 4 4.75 -8.58 -8.96
N LYS A 5 4.80 -8.53 -7.64
CA LYS A 5 3.64 -8.28 -6.78
C LYS A 5 3.96 -7.19 -5.77
N ILE A 6 3.13 -6.15 -5.72
CA ILE A 6 3.23 -5.06 -4.77
C ILE A 6 1.94 -5.02 -3.95
N ILE A 7 2.08 -4.88 -2.64
CA ILE A 7 0.98 -4.86 -1.69
C ILE A 7 0.74 -3.43 -1.22
N PHE A 8 -0.51 -2.99 -1.29
CA PHE A 8 -0.98 -1.72 -0.72
C PHE A 8 -1.76 -2.03 0.56
N ALA A 9 -1.32 -1.49 1.67
CA ALA A 9 -1.98 -1.61 2.96
C ALA A 9 -2.28 -0.24 3.57
N GLY A 10 -3.09 -0.21 4.59
CA GLY A 10 -3.46 0.99 5.31
C GLY A 10 -4.91 0.97 5.77
N PRO A 11 -5.32 1.93 6.61
CA PRO A 11 -6.68 1.98 7.13
C PRO A 11 -7.73 2.21 6.05
N VAL A 12 -8.97 1.88 6.37
CA VAL A 12 -10.12 2.16 5.50
C VAL A 12 -10.16 3.65 5.16
N GLY A 13 -10.32 3.98 3.89
CA GLY A 13 -10.38 5.37 3.42
C GLY A 13 -9.03 6.05 3.20
N ALA A 14 -7.91 5.36 3.40
CA ALA A 14 -6.58 5.94 3.17
C ALA A 14 -6.24 6.16 1.68
N GLY A 15 -7.07 5.67 0.76
CA GLY A 15 -6.89 5.86 -0.68
C GLY A 15 -6.24 4.68 -1.42
N LYS A 16 -6.20 3.49 -0.83
CA LYS A 16 -5.62 2.29 -1.46
C LYS A 16 -6.27 1.95 -2.81
N THR A 17 -7.59 1.83 -2.83
CA THR A 17 -8.37 1.55 -4.04
C THR A 17 -8.12 2.60 -5.12
N THR A 18 -8.17 3.86 -4.74
CA THR A 18 -7.94 4.99 -5.64
C THR A 18 -6.51 4.99 -6.20
N ALA A 19 -5.52 4.68 -5.35
CA ALA A 19 -4.13 4.59 -5.76
C ALA A 19 -3.91 3.46 -6.78
N ILE A 20 -4.43 2.28 -6.52
CA ILE A 20 -4.36 1.15 -7.46
C ILE A 20 -5.06 1.47 -8.76
N ARG A 21 -6.25 2.10 -8.70
CA ARG A 21 -6.98 2.53 -9.90
C ARG A 21 -6.19 3.51 -10.74
N SER A 22 -5.50 4.46 -10.13
CA SER A 22 -4.71 5.46 -10.86
C SER A 22 -3.49 4.88 -11.57
N LEU A 23 -2.94 3.76 -11.08
CA LEU A 23 -1.78 3.06 -11.68
C LEU A 23 -2.16 1.97 -12.66
N SER A 24 -3.30 1.32 -12.48
CA SER A 24 -3.65 0.12 -13.21
C SER A 24 -3.90 0.38 -14.70
N ASP A 25 -3.32 -0.45 -15.55
CA ASP A 25 -3.56 -0.47 -16.99
C ASP A 25 -4.82 -1.25 -17.39
N ILE A 26 -5.46 -1.88 -16.41
CA ILE A 26 -6.75 -2.58 -16.59
C ILE A 26 -7.78 -1.99 -15.63
N PRO A 27 -9.09 -2.16 -15.91
CA PRO A 27 -10.10 -1.84 -14.90
C PRO A 27 -9.81 -2.62 -13.61
N ILE A 28 -9.85 -1.92 -12.47
CA ILE A 28 -9.59 -2.60 -11.21
C ILE A 28 -10.75 -3.52 -10.84
N VAL A 29 -10.40 -4.64 -10.21
CA VAL A 29 -11.38 -5.50 -9.58
C VAL A 29 -11.47 -5.07 -8.12
N ALA A 30 -12.57 -4.39 -7.78
CA ALA A 30 -12.87 -3.98 -6.41
C ALA A 30 -14.09 -4.79 -5.94
N THR A 31 -13.93 -5.49 -4.84
CA THR A 31 -15.00 -6.34 -4.30
C THR A 31 -15.84 -5.65 -3.23
N ASP A 32 -15.47 -4.43 -2.82
CA ASP A 32 -16.11 -3.71 -1.72
C ASP A 32 -17.53 -3.21 -2.02
N GLU A 33 -17.84 -2.84 -3.26
CA GLU A 33 -19.12 -2.22 -3.59
C GLU A 33 -20.23 -3.24 -3.84
N ASP A 34 -19.88 -4.42 -4.31
CA ASP A 34 -20.87 -5.46 -4.65
C ASP A 34 -21.21 -6.38 -3.46
N ALA A 35 -20.42 -6.35 -2.41
CA ALA A 35 -20.60 -7.24 -1.26
C ALA A 35 -21.72 -6.76 -0.30
N THR A 36 -22.08 -5.48 -0.33
CA THR A 36 -23.03 -4.90 0.62
C THR A 36 -24.49 -5.26 0.34
N ASP A 37 -24.86 -5.41 -0.92
CA ASP A 37 -26.28 -5.67 -1.28
C ASP A 37 -26.60 -7.15 -1.43
N MET A 38 -25.65 -8.01 -1.80
CA MET A 38 -25.90 -9.44 -2.06
C MET A 38 -25.58 -10.34 -0.88
N THR A 39 -24.80 -9.89 0.09
CA THR A 39 -24.38 -10.70 1.24
C THR A 39 -25.24 -10.53 2.48
N ALA A 40 -26.12 -9.54 2.53
CA ALA A 40 -27.05 -9.34 3.65
C ALA A 40 -27.99 -10.53 3.91
N ASN A 41 -28.18 -11.43 2.93
CA ASN A 41 -29.08 -12.57 2.99
C ASN A 41 -28.42 -13.96 2.86
N ARG A 42 -27.09 -14.03 2.78
CA ARG A 42 -26.36 -15.30 2.73
C ARG A 42 -25.42 -15.42 3.91
N LYS A 43 -25.26 -16.66 4.42
CA LYS A 43 -24.30 -16.99 5.49
C LYS A 43 -22.98 -16.26 5.29
N PRO A 44 -22.32 -15.79 6.38
CA PRO A 44 -21.10 -15.03 6.31
C PRO A 44 -19.94 -15.87 5.77
N GLN A 45 -19.99 -16.20 4.50
CA GLN A 45 -18.81 -16.53 3.76
C GLN A 45 -18.22 -15.18 3.37
N THR A 46 -17.30 -14.72 4.18
CA THR A 46 -16.50 -13.56 3.98
C THR A 46 -15.82 -13.64 2.62
N THR A 47 -16.44 -13.06 1.61
CA THR A 47 -15.70 -12.63 0.44
C THR A 47 -14.85 -11.49 0.92
N VAL A 48 -13.58 -11.76 1.20
CA VAL A 48 -12.65 -10.73 1.63
C VAL A 48 -12.47 -9.77 0.46
N ALA A 49 -12.89 -8.54 0.65
CA ALA A 49 -12.76 -7.49 -0.33
C ALA A 49 -11.28 -7.19 -0.55
N MET A 50 -10.76 -7.53 -1.71
CA MET A 50 -9.41 -7.19 -2.17
C MET A 50 -9.51 -6.37 -3.43
N ASP A 51 -8.72 -5.31 -3.51
CA ASP A 51 -8.53 -4.60 -4.76
C ASP A 51 -7.41 -5.23 -5.55
N TYR A 52 -7.60 -5.35 -6.85
CA TYR A 52 -6.58 -5.84 -7.75
C TYR A 52 -6.44 -4.94 -8.97
N GLY A 53 -5.19 -4.63 -9.33
CA GLY A 53 -4.82 -3.92 -10.53
C GLY A 53 -3.57 -4.51 -11.16
N LEU A 54 -3.25 -4.07 -12.37
CA LEU A 54 -2.13 -4.57 -13.14
C LEU A 54 -1.43 -3.42 -13.87
N ILE A 55 -0.10 -3.37 -13.74
CA ILE A 55 0.76 -2.54 -14.59
C ILE A 55 1.45 -3.43 -15.61
N LYS A 56 1.35 -3.06 -16.87
CA LYS A 56 2.06 -3.72 -17.99
C LYS A 56 3.28 -2.90 -18.34
N LEU A 57 4.47 -3.47 -18.18
CA LEU A 57 5.71 -2.81 -18.51
C LEU A 57 6.05 -3.02 -19.99
N ASP A 58 6.79 -2.09 -20.57
CA ASP A 58 7.23 -2.17 -21.98
C ASP A 58 8.12 -3.39 -22.25
N SER A 59 8.79 -3.89 -21.22
CA SER A 59 9.58 -5.14 -21.27
C SER A 59 8.73 -6.40 -21.43
N GLY A 60 7.39 -6.31 -21.28
CA GLY A 60 6.47 -7.44 -21.24
C GLY A 60 6.28 -8.01 -19.83
N GLU A 61 7.00 -7.52 -18.83
CA GLU A 61 6.79 -7.88 -17.43
C GLU A 61 5.50 -7.29 -16.91
N ARG A 62 4.95 -7.91 -15.87
CA ARG A 62 3.71 -7.49 -15.24
C ARG A 62 3.92 -7.22 -13.76
N VAL A 63 3.37 -6.11 -13.28
CA VAL A 63 3.34 -5.77 -11.86
C VAL A 63 1.90 -5.88 -11.37
N HIS A 64 1.66 -6.86 -10.52
CA HIS A 64 0.36 -7.10 -9.89
C HIS A 64 0.24 -6.23 -8.64
N LEU A 65 -0.84 -5.46 -8.56
CA LEU A 65 -1.13 -4.57 -7.44
C LEU A 65 -2.28 -5.17 -6.63
N TYR A 66 -2.05 -5.39 -5.35
CA TYR A 66 -3.06 -5.90 -4.42
C TYR A 66 -3.30 -4.91 -3.30
N GLY A 67 -4.55 -4.53 -3.09
CA GLY A 67 -4.97 -3.77 -1.93
C GLY A 67 -5.50 -4.70 -0.84
N THR A 68 -4.90 -4.63 0.35
CA THR A 68 -5.39 -5.39 1.51
C THR A 68 -6.70 -4.81 2.03
N PRO A 69 -7.57 -5.64 2.64
CA PRO A 69 -8.70 -5.13 3.39
C PRO A 69 -8.21 -4.17 4.49
N GLY A 70 -8.80 -2.96 4.56
CA GLY A 70 -8.41 -1.97 5.55
C GLY A 70 -8.93 -2.24 6.96
N GLN A 71 -9.73 -3.28 7.15
CA GLN A 71 -10.28 -3.66 8.44
C GLN A 71 -9.37 -4.68 9.13
N GLU A 72 -9.02 -4.44 10.38
CA GLU A 72 -8.12 -5.28 11.17
C GLU A 72 -8.60 -6.73 11.32
N ARG A 73 -9.92 -6.97 11.28
CA ARG A 73 -10.51 -8.31 11.36
C ARG A 73 -10.12 -9.24 10.21
N PHE A 74 -9.48 -8.71 9.15
CA PHE A 74 -9.02 -9.47 8.00
C PHE A 74 -7.50 -9.68 7.97
N ASP A 75 -6.83 -9.49 9.09
CA ASP A 75 -5.37 -9.65 9.22
C ASP A 75 -4.87 -11.04 8.81
N PHE A 76 -5.67 -12.09 9.02
CA PHE A 76 -5.35 -13.45 8.58
C PHE A 76 -5.12 -13.59 7.06
N MET A 77 -5.69 -12.66 6.26
CA MET A 77 -5.49 -12.64 4.81
C MET A 77 -4.16 -11.99 4.42
N TRP A 78 -3.59 -11.18 5.29
CA TRP A 78 -2.38 -10.42 4.97
C TRP A 78 -1.18 -11.33 4.76
N ASP A 79 -1.04 -12.38 5.54
CA ASP A 79 0.03 -13.37 5.39
C ASP A 79 -0.02 -14.07 4.01
N ILE A 80 -1.22 -14.41 3.56
CA ILE A 80 -1.42 -15.01 2.23
C ILE A 80 -1.11 -14.02 1.13
N LEU A 81 -1.55 -12.78 1.27
CA LEU A 81 -1.37 -11.73 0.26
C LEU A 81 0.10 -11.32 0.09
N THR A 82 0.87 -11.32 1.16
CA THR A 82 2.27 -10.90 1.13
C THR A 82 3.20 -11.96 0.57
N GLU A 83 2.77 -13.20 0.48
CA GLU A 83 3.59 -14.29 -0.07
C GLU A 83 4.04 -13.97 -1.50
N GLY A 84 5.35 -13.95 -1.73
CA GLY A 84 5.96 -13.63 -3.02
C GLY A 84 5.93 -12.15 -3.39
N GLY A 85 5.52 -11.26 -2.48
CA GLY A 85 5.52 -9.82 -2.71
C GLY A 85 6.91 -9.21 -2.74
N LEU A 86 7.09 -8.16 -3.55
CA LEU A 86 8.32 -7.39 -3.63
C LEU A 86 8.46 -6.38 -2.50
N GLY A 87 7.34 -5.88 -2.00
CA GLY A 87 7.34 -4.86 -0.96
C GLY A 87 5.96 -4.33 -0.64
N LEU A 88 5.91 -3.45 0.35
CA LEU A 88 4.70 -2.85 0.90
C LEU A 88 4.65 -1.36 0.62
N VAL A 89 3.55 -0.89 0.08
CA VAL A 89 3.15 0.52 0.05
C VAL A 89 2.11 0.72 1.15
N LEU A 90 2.49 1.41 2.21
CA LEU A 90 1.59 1.75 3.31
C LEU A 90 0.97 3.12 3.05
N MET A 91 -0.35 3.17 2.89
CA MET A 91 -1.12 4.40 2.71
C MET A 91 -1.69 4.85 4.05
N LEU A 92 -1.44 6.09 4.41
CA LEU A 92 -1.93 6.71 5.64
C LEU A 92 -2.76 7.96 5.31
N ASP A 93 -3.78 8.21 6.11
CA ASP A 93 -4.67 9.35 5.98
C ASP A 93 -4.37 10.36 7.08
N ASN A 94 -3.90 11.55 6.69
CA ASN A 94 -3.51 12.60 7.63
C ASN A 94 -4.67 13.25 8.38
N THR A 95 -5.89 13.00 7.94
CA THR A 95 -7.11 13.53 8.60
C THR A 95 -7.63 12.64 9.73
N ARG A 96 -7.07 11.43 9.89
CA ARG A 96 -7.47 10.54 10.98
C ARG A 96 -7.00 11.06 12.34
N GLY A 97 -7.70 10.64 13.40
CA GLY A 97 -7.43 11.13 14.74
C GLY A 97 -6.02 10.85 15.26
N ASN A 98 -5.43 9.73 14.89
CA ASN A 98 -4.05 9.37 15.23
C ASN A 98 -3.37 8.58 14.11
N PRO A 99 -2.82 9.27 13.10
CA PRO A 99 -2.14 8.61 11.98
C PRO A 99 -0.89 7.82 12.41
N PHE A 100 -0.21 8.21 13.47
CA PHE A 100 0.95 7.49 14.00
C PHE A 100 0.57 6.14 14.61
N GLN A 101 -0.58 6.06 15.24
CA GLN A 101 -1.11 4.79 15.74
C GLN A 101 -1.42 3.85 14.58
N ASP A 102 -2.04 4.35 13.53
CA ASP A 102 -2.28 3.58 12.30
C ASP A 102 -0.95 3.07 11.70
N MET A 103 0.02 3.96 11.57
CA MET A 103 1.34 3.61 11.04
C MET A 103 2.02 2.51 11.87
N THR A 104 2.06 2.68 13.18
CA THR A 104 2.66 1.70 14.10
C THR A 104 1.95 0.36 14.02
N PHE A 105 0.64 0.35 13.97
CA PHE A 105 -0.15 -0.86 13.82
C PHE A 105 0.23 -1.65 12.56
N TYR A 106 0.23 -1.00 11.39
CA TYR A 106 0.54 -1.66 10.13
C TYR A 106 2.00 -2.08 10.01
N VAL A 107 2.93 -1.26 10.48
CA VAL A 107 4.37 -1.62 10.50
C VAL A 107 4.59 -2.86 11.36
N ASN A 108 3.95 -2.97 12.50
CA ASN A 108 4.06 -4.15 13.36
C ASN A 108 3.35 -5.37 12.76
N ALA A 109 2.18 -5.18 12.17
CA ALA A 109 1.41 -6.26 11.56
C ALA A 109 2.11 -6.89 10.36
N PHE A 110 2.83 -6.10 9.56
CA PHE A 110 3.60 -6.55 8.40
C PHE A 110 5.11 -6.67 8.66
N LYS A 111 5.52 -6.70 9.93
CA LYS A 111 6.93 -6.64 10.33
C LYS A 111 7.81 -7.65 9.59
N ASP A 112 7.44 -8.91 9.58
CA ASP A 112 8.24 -9.97 8.96
C ASP A 112 8.37 -9.73 7.45
N PHE A 113 7.28 -9.36 6.80
CA PHE A 113 7.28 -9.03 5.38
C PHE A 113 8.16 -7.80 5.06
N ILE A 114 8.09 -6.76 5.89
CA ILE A 114 8.91 -5.54 5.74
C ILE A 114 10.39 -5.86 5.94
N GLU A 115 10.74 -6.70 6.91
CA GLU A 115 12.13 -7.12 7.16
C GLU A 115 12.73 -7.91 6.00
N GLU A 116 11.93 -8.73 5.33
CA GLU A 116 12.35 -9.53 4.17
C GLU A 116 12.32 -8.76 2.84
N THR A 117 11.61 -7.65 2.79
CA THR A 117 11.40 -6.88 1.56
C THR A 117 11.69 -5.39 1.78
N GLN A 118 10.82 -4.52 1.32
CA GLN A 118 10.94 -3.07 1.46
C GLN A 118 9.60 -2.42 1.80
N LEU A 119 9.66 -1.24 2.40
CA LEU A 119 8.51 -0.42 2.76
C LEU A 119 8.66 0.98 2.18
N VAL A 120 7.57 1.53 1.65
CA VAL A 120 7.41 2.95 1.36
C VAL A 120 6.08 3.42 1.95
N ILE A 121 6.02 4.67 2.39
CA ILE A 121 4.82 5.25 3.00
C ILE A 121 4.33 6.43 2.17
N GLY A 122 3.04 6.41 1.84
CA GLY A 122 2.33 7.53 1.24
C GLY A 122 1.30 8.11 2.21
N VAL A 123 1.38 9.40 2.47
CA VAL A 123 0.43 10.10 3.34
C VAL A 123 -0.51 10.91 2.48
N THR A 124 -1.80 10.59 2.57
CA THR A 124 -2.86 11.28 1.81
C THR A 124 -3.53 12.37 2.62
N ARG A 125 -4.25 13.26 1.94
CA ARG A 125 -5.08 14.32 2.54
C ARG A 125 -4.32 15.31 3.41
N MET A 126 -3.05 15.55 3.11
CA MET A 126 -2.27 16.59 3.79
C MET A 126 -2.72 18.01 3.40
N ASP A 127 -3.44 18.17 2.30
CA ASP A 127 -4.13 19.39 1.90
C ASP A 127 -5.34 19.71 2.80
N GLU A 128 -6.02 18.68 3.31
CA GLU A 128 -7.16 18.81 4.22
C GLU A 128 -6.72 19.01 5.68
N SER A 129 -5.61 18.41 6.07
CA SER A 129 -5.02 18.56 7.41
C SER A 129 -3.50 18.64 7.29
N ARG A 130 -2.94 19.80 7.66
CA ARG A 130 -1.49 20.04 7.60
C ARG A 130 -0.71 19.47 8.78
N LYS A 131 -1.39 18.97 9.78
CA LYS A 131 -0.79 18.32 10.94
C LYS A 131 -1.32 16.90 11.08
N PRO A 132 -0.44 15.94 11.37
CA PRO A 132 1.03 16.02 11.51
C PRO A 132 1.72 16.43 10.20
N GLU A 133 2.88 17.04 10.32
CA GLU A 133 3.74 17.31 9.16
C GLU A 133 4.50 16.05 8.73
N LEU A 134 4.92 16.01 7.47
CA LEU A 134 5.61 14.84 6.90
C LEU A 134 6.85 14.42 7.71
N ASN A 135 7.62 15.42 8.19
CA ASN A 135 8.79 15.17 9.01
C ASN A 135 8.49 14.49 10.36
N GLU A 136 7.29 14.67 10.89
CA GLU A 136 6.87 14.02 12.14
C GLU A 136 6.71 12.51 11.95
N TYR A 137 6.27 12.06 10.77
CA TYR A 137 6.25 10.63 10.40
C TYR A 137 7.67 10.05 10.35
N VAL A 138 8.59 10.77 9.72
CA VAL A 138 10.01 10.36 9.63
C VAL A 138 10.62 10.22 11.03
N LYS A 139 10.37 11.19 11.90
CA LYS A 139 10.85 11.14 13.30
C LYS A 139 10.24 9.99 14.09
N HIS A 140 8.97 9.72 13.90
CA HIS A 140 8.30 8.61 14.58
C HIS A 140 8.88 7.26 14.13
N LEU A 141 9.12 7.08 12.84
CA LEU A 141 9.79 5.90 12.29
C LEU A 141 11.21 5.74 12.85
N ALA A 142 11.96 6.83 12.93
CA ALA A 142 13.30 6.83 13.52
C ALA A 142 13.29 6.38 15.00
N SER A 143 12.27 6.77 15.76
CA SER A 143 12.08 6.30 17.14
C SER A 143 11.80 4.79 17.22
N MET A 144 11.30 4.19 16.15
CA MET A 144 11.11 2.74 16.01
C MET A 144 12.34 2.02 15.42
N GLY A 145 13.44 2.75 15.19
CA GLY A 145 14.65 2.22 14.58
C GLY A 145 14.56 2.02 13.07
N MET A 146 13.65 2.73 12.39
CA MET A 146 13.38 2.56 10.97
C MET A 146 13.73 3.82 10.16
N VAL A 147 14.31 3.61 8.99
CA VAL A 147 14.49 4.62 7.96
C VAL A 147 13.70 4.19 6.73
N VAL A 148 12.62 4.89 6.45
CA VAL A 148 11.66 4.56 5.41
C VAL A 148 11.33 5.81 4.61
N PRO A 149 11.29 5.73 3.25
CA PRO A 149 10.80 6.85 2.44
C PRO A 149 9.33 7.17 2.77
N VAL A 150 9.05 8.43 3.04
CA VAL A 150 7.70 8.94 3.32
C VAL A 150 7.40 10.09 2.37
N PHE A 151 6.26 10.00 1.66
CA PHE A 151 5.84 11.00 0.69
C PHE A 151 4.43 11.51 0.98
N GLU A 152 4.23 12.79 0.72
CA GLU A 152 2.88 13.33 0.53
C GLU A 152 2.36 12.91 -0.83
N VAL A 153 1.17 12.31 -0.89
CA VAL A 153 0.58 11.83 -2.14
C VAL A 153 -0.89 12.15 -2.25
N ASP A 154 -1.31 12.46 -3.47
CA ASP A 154 -2.70 12.44 -3.87
C ASP A 154 -2.97 11.12 -4.61
N ALA A 155 -3.74 10.24 -3.99
CA ALA A 155 -4.02 8.91 -4.54
C ALA A 155 -4.72 8.94 -5.92
N ARG A 156 -5.36 10.06 -6.26
CA ARG A 156 -6.03 10.28 -7.55
C ARG A 156 -5.05 10.60 -8.68
N LYS A 157 -3.82 10.98 -8.34
CA LYS A 157 -2.79 11.40 -9.31
C LYS A 157 -1.84 10.24 -9.59
N LYS A 158 -1.88 9.74 -10.81
CA LYS A 158 -0.98 8.68 -11.27
C LYS A 158 0.49 9.03 -11.01
N ARG A 159 0.89 10.29 -11.22
CA ARG A 159 2.25 10.77 -10.97
C ARG A 159 2.69 10.53 -9.53
N ASP A 160 1.87 10.89 -8.55
CA ASP A 160 2.19 10.77 -7.13
C ASP A 160 2.34 9.31 -6.73
N VAL A 161 1.37 8.48 -7.12
CA VAL A 161 1.38 7.05 -6.80
C VAL A 161 2.52 6.32 -7.52
N SER A 162 2.84 6.74 -8.75
CA SER A 162 4.01 6.20 -9.49
C SER A 162 5.32 6.47 -8.75
N LEU A 163 5.47 7.63 -8.11
CA LEU A 163 6.64 7.95 -7.30
C LEU A 163 6.80 7.00 -6.11
N LEU A 164 5.71 6.61 -5.46
CA LEU A 164 5.74 5.61 -4.37
C LEU A 164 6.27 4.26 -4.87
N VAL A 165 5.76 3.79 -5.97
CA VAL A 165 6.16 2.51 -6.56
C VAL A 165 7.60 2.56 -7.03
N GLN A 166 8.02 3.67 -7.66
CA GLN A 166 9.41 3.86 -8.05
C GLN A 166 10.36 3.87 -6.85
N ALA A 167 10.01 4.58 -5.78
CA ALA A 167 10.81 4.60 -4.56
C ALA A 167 10.94 3.19 -3.94
N LEU A 168 9.87 2.41 -3.96
CA LEU A 168 9.89 1.01 -3.50
C LEU A 168 10.84 0.16 -4.34
N LEU A 169 10.74 0.24 -5.67
CA LEU A 169 11.57 -0.52 -6.59
C LEU A 169 13.04 -0.12 -6.50
N PHE A 170 13.33 1.16 -6.33
CA PHE A 170 14.70 1.66 -6.10
C PHE A 170 15.32 1.12 -4.81
N SER A 171 14.51 0.92 -3.78
CA SER A 171 14.97 0.35 -2.51
C SER A 171 15.34 -1.13 -2.62
N ILE A 172 14.73 -1.83 -3.58
CA ILE A 172 14.98 -3.26 -3.84
C ILE A 172 16.23 -3.43 -4.73
N ASP A 173 16.33 -2.64 -5.79
CA ASP A 173 17.45 -2.63 -6.73
C ASP A 173 17.82 -1.19 -7.07
N PRO A 174 18.80 -0.60 -6.37
CA PRO A 174 19.21 0.77 -6.61
C PRO A 174 19.92 0.98 -7.95
N GLY A 175 20.13 -0.06 -8.75
CA GLY A 175 20.76 0.04 -10.06
C GLY A 175 22.23 0.50 -10.01
N VAL A 176 22.84 0.48 -8.84
CA VAL A 176 24.26 0.79 -8.67
C VAL A 176 25.04 -0.41 -9.21
N LYS A 177 25.48 -0.34 -10.45
CA LYS A 177 26.57 -1.17 -10.90
C LYS A 177 27.81 -0.66 -10.19
N ASP A 178 28.37 -1.46 -9.30
CA ASP A 178 29.75 -1.26 -8.87
C ASP A 178 30.62 -1.26 -10.13
N ASN A 179 31.01 -0.08 -10.56
CA ASN A 179 32.08 0.02 -11.55
C ASN A 179 33.39 -0.32 -10.81
N GLU A 180 33.79 -1.57 -10.89
CA GLU A 180 35.20 -1.95 -10.71
C GLU A 180 36.03 -1.47 -11.92
#